data_50a649c5abd72da973541d49a72b2491
#
_entry.id   50a649c5abd72da973541d49a72b2491
#
_cell.length_a   1.000
_cell.length_b   1.000
_cell.length_c   1.000
_cell.angle_alpha   90.00
_cell.angle_beta   90.00
_cell.angle_gamma   90.00
#
_symmetry.space_group_name_H-M   'P 1'
#
loop_
_entity.id
_entity.type
_entity.pdbx_description
1 polymer ?
#
loop_
_entity_poly.entity_id
_entity_poly.type
_entity_poly.pdbx_seq_one_letter_code
_entity_poly.pdbx_strand_id
1 'polypeptide(L)'
;TIFPMAGIARDNFGKGAGVLAAWLIAFMPTHVQKSTWGMADHDSFVLLFLTAAFMYYLRAVKAGGDDRLSRTTSASPSGIIAAMSAVLKERRAASANAIAAGVCFGIVALGWKGFVYGPAIIFLAYFVQVAMNMFRRKDSTILSALNIMMLGTIFIMVIPFYGHPELDLITDSTGLQPLLFITLFTVAIAWITTGFRDKPWLLVLGSLVSGGAIFGIVIYVLQISDVSNAWNVLTTGSGYFTKNKIFTTIAEAGRPQPAQLYAAFGPIIFVLAIVMGI
;
A
#
# COMPACT_ATOMS: atom_id res chain seq x y z
N THR A 1 9.03 5.54 -14.84
CA THR A 1 7.59 5.69 -14.52
C THR A 1 6.70 5.25 -15.70
N ILE A 2 7.06 5.59 -16.94
CA ILE A 2 6.26 5.29 -18.14
C ILE A 2 5.95 3.79 -18.27
N PHE A 3 6.98 2.91 -18.16
CA PHE A 3 6.79 1.47 -18.32
C PHE A 3 5.87 0.83 -17.28
N PRO A 4 5.99 1.10 -15.96
CA PRO A 4 5.05 0.56 -14.98
C PRO A 4 3.61 1.05 -15.20
N MET A 5 3.40 2.31 -15.51
CA MET A 5 2.06 2.85 -15.78
C MET A 5 1.43 2.23 -17.03
N ALA A 6 2.21 2.11 -18.12
CA ALA A 6 1.79 1.39 -19.31
C ALA A 6 1.45 -0.08 -19.00
N GLY A 7 2.24 -0.73 -18.14
CA GLY A 7 2.00 -2.09 -17.67
C GLY A 7 0.68 -2.23 -16.92
N ILE A 8 0.41 -1.35 -15.96
CA ILE A 8 -0.86 -1.32 -15.20
C ILE A 8 -2.04 -1.16 -16.16
N ALA A 9 -1.98 -0.16 -17.05
CA ALA A 9 -3.07 0.11 -17.98
C ALA A 9 -3.28 -1.05 -18.97
N ARG A 10 -2.20 -1.61 -19.52
CA ARG A 10 -2.25 -2.76 -20.43
C ARG A 10 -2.86 -4.00 -19.77
N ASP A 11 -2.42 -4.31 -18.57
CA ASP A 11 -2.81 -5.54 -17.88
C ASP A 11 -4.26 -5.52 -17.39
N ASN A 12 -4.87 -4.31 -17.22
CA ASN A 12 -6.25 -4.13 -16.78
C ASN A 12 -7.23 -3.74 -17.90
N PHE A 13 -6.79 -2.96 -18.88
CA PHE A 13 -7.67 -2.36 -19.90
C PHE A 13 -7.25 -2.69 -21.35
N GLY A 14 -6.17 -3.48 -21.52
CA GLY A 14 -5.72 -3.93 -22.83
C GLY A 14 -4.60 -3.09 -23.45
N LYS A 15 -4.09 -3.55 -24.59
CA LYS A 15 -2.87 -3.00 -25.22
C LYS A 15 -3.00 -1.52 -25.58
N GLY A 16 -4.15 -1.09 -26.12
CA GLY A 16 -4.40 0.30 -26.47
C GLY A 16 -4.34 1.25 -25.28
N ALA A 17 -4.94 0.85 -24.14
CA ALA A 17 -4.86 1.61 -22.89
C ALA A 17 -3.42 1.72 -22.38
N GLY A 18 -2.61 0.66 -22.52
CA GLY A 18 -1.20 0.69 -22.16
C GLY A 18 -0.41 1.72 -22.96
N VAL A 19 -0.62 1.78 -24.27
CA VAL A 19 0.04 2.77 -25.15
C VAL A 19 -0.42 4.19 -24.80
N LEU A 20 -1.71 4.38 -24.60
CA LEU A 20 -2.27 5.68 -24.23
C LEU A 20 -1.72 6.17 -22.89
N ALA A 21 -1.66 5.30 -21.88
CA ALA A 21 -1.10 5.64 -20.58
C ALA A 21 0.39 6.00 -20.66
N ALA A 22 1.17 5.26 -21.46
CA ALA A 22 2.57 5.57 -21.72
C ALA A 22 2.73 6.97 -22.32
N TRP A 23 1.91 7.27 -23.32
CA TRP A 23 1.93 8.56 -24.02
C TRP A 23 1.52 9.70 -23.08
N LEU A 24 0.43 9.56 -22.32
CA LEU A 24 -0.04 10.58 -21.38
C LEU A 24 1.03 10.90 -20.31
N ILE A 25 1.66 9.89 -19.72
CA ILE A 25 2.72 10.10 -18.72
C ILE A 25 3.96 10.73 -19.35
N ALA A 26 4.35 10.32 -20.56
CA ALA A 26 5.53 10.87 -21.24
C ALA A 26 5.40 12.37 -21.52
N PHE A 27 4.20 12.85 -21.79
CA PHE A 27 3.94 14.25 -22.09
C PHE A 27 3.30 15.03 -20.93
N MET A 28 3.14 14.43 -19.76
CA MET A 28 2.62 15.14 -18.59
C MET A 28 3.65 16.19 -18.12
N PRO A 29 3.28 17.49 -18.06
CA PRO A 29 4.24 18.57 -17.80
C PRO A 29 5.02 18.38 -16.49
N THR A 30 4.34 18.05 -15.40
CA THR A 30 5.00 17.82 -14.11
C THR A 30 5.99 16.64 -14.16
N HIS A 31 5.63 15.55 -14.86
CA HIS A 31 6.52 14.40 -15.00
C HIS A 31 7.77 14.78 -15.80
N VAL A 32 7.60 15.53 -16.89
CA VAL A 32 8.72 16.01 -17.70
C VAL A 32 9.61 16.94 -16.87
N GLN A 33 9.02 17.92 -16.18
CA GLN A 33 9.76 18.88 -15.36
C GLN A 33 10.59 18.19 -14.26
N LYS A 34 9.97 17.26 -13.52
CA LYS A 34 10.64 16.53 -12.42
C LYS A 34 11.67 15.49 -12.87
N SER A 35 11.64 15.07 -14.15
CA SER A 35 12.58 14.11 -14.72
C SER A 35 13.67 14.75 -15.60
N THR A 36 13.66 16.07 -15.78
CA THR A 36 14.63 16.79 -16.61
C THR A 36 16.01 16.81 -15.92
N TRP A 37 17.05 16.60 -16.71
CA TRP A 37 18.44 16.65 -16.24
C TRP A 37 18.74 18.02 -15.57
N GLY A 38 19.30 17.97 -14.36
CA GLY A 38 19.63 19.17 -13.57
C GLY A 38 18.52 19.63 -12.62
N MET A 39 17.30 19.13 -12.76
CA MET A 39 16.20 19.30 -11.78
C MET A 39 15.74 17.96 -11.20
N ALA A 40 16.46 16.88 -11.48
CA ALA A 40 16.10 15.54 -11.00
C ALA A 40 16.28 15.48 -9.48
N ASP A 41 15.15 15.58 -8.80
CA ASP A 41 15.03 15.29 -7.38
C ASP A 41 14.73 13.78 -7.18
N HIS A 42 14.81 13.31 -5.94
CA HIS A 42 14.43 11.94 -5.55
C HIS A 42 13.01 11.55 -5.99
N ASP A 43 12.13 12.51 -6.28
CA ASP A 43 10.75 12.33 -6.71
C ASP A 43 10.62 11.38 -7.91
N SER A 44 11.47 11.52 -8.93
CA SER A 44 11.45 10.67 -10.14
C SER A 44 11.78 9.22 -9.82
N PHE A 45 12.74 9.01 -8.92
CA PHE A 45 13.15 7.70 -8.43
C PHE A 45 12.02 7.06 -7.60
N VAL A 46 11.48 7.80 -6.64
CA VAL A 46 10.37 7.36 -5.78
C VAL A 46 9.16 6.98 -6.63
N LEU A 47 8.75 7.84 -7.56
CA LEU A 47 7.60 7.61 -8.42
C LEU A 47 7.79 6.37 -9.32
N LEU A 48 9.00 6.12 -9.83
CA LEU A 48 9.30 4.93 -10.61
C LEU A 48 9.05 3.66 -9.81
N PHE A 49 9.68 3.54 -8.63
CA PHE A 49 9.56 2.33 -7.82
C PHE A 49 8.20 2.19 -7.15
N LEU A 50 7.56 3.29 -6.78
CA LEU A 50 6.19 3.30 -6.26
C LEU A 50 5.20 2.74 -7.30
N THR A 51 5.26 3.24 -8.53
CA THR A 51 4.39 2.75 -9.62
C THR A 51 4.72 1.31 -10.03
N ALA A 52 6.00 0.93 -10.01
CA ALA A 52 6.41 -0.45 -10.23
C ALA A 52 5.88 -1.40 -9.13
N ALA A 53 5.91 -0.97 -7.87
CA ALA A 53 5.36 -1.72 -6.75
C ALA A 53 3.86 -1.98 -6.95
N PHE A 54 3.07 -0.95 -7.30
CA PHE A 54 1.65 -1.13 -7.61
C PHE A 54 1.42 -2.05 -8.80
N MET A 55 2.22 -1.93 -9.87
CA MET A 55 2.14 -2.82 -11.03
C MET A 55 2.34 -4.29 -10.63
N TYR A 56 3.41 -4.56 -9.88
CA TYR A 56 3.70 -5.93 -9.44
C TYR A 56 2.64 -6.43 -8.45
N TYR A 57 2.14 -5.59 -7.54
CA TYR A 57 1.08 -5.98 -6.64
C TYR A 57 -0.21 -6.36 -7.39
N LEU A 58 -0.65 -5.56 -8.35
CA LEU A 58 -1.83 -5.88 -9.17
C LEU A 58 -1.64 -7.18 -9.96
N ARG A 59 -0.43 -7.42 -10.49
CA ARG A 59 -0.08 -8.69 -11.14
C ARG A 59 -0.09 -9.86 -10.16
N ALA A 60 0.37 -9.66 -8.93
CA ALA A 60 0.34 -10.68 -7.89
C ALA A 60 -1.10 -11.10 -7.59
N VAL A 61 -1.99 -10.13 -7.36
CA VAL A 61 -3.42 -10.39 -7.10
C VAL A 61 -4.08 -11.09 -8.29
N LYS A 62 -3.83 -10.61 -9.51
CA LYS A 62 -4.38 -11.22 -10.73
C LYS A 62 -3.89 -12.65 -10.96
N ALA A 63 -2.60 -12.90 -10.74
CA ALA A 63 -2.01 -14.25 -10.87
C ALA A 63 -2.39 -15.17 -9.70
N GLY A 64 -2.75 -14.61 -8.54
CA GLY A 64 -3.28 -15.35 -7.39
C GLY A 64 -4.62 -16.01 -7.70
N GLY A 65 -5.46 -15.35 -8.47
CA GLY A 65 -6.81 -15.84 -8.83
C GLY A 65 -7.75 -15.95 -7.64
N ASP A 66 -8.98 -16.38 -7.93
CA ASP A 66 -10.04 -16.59 -6.93
C ASP A 66 -10.16 -18.05 -6.47
N ASP A 67 -9.34 -18.95 -7.05
CA ASP A 67 -9.42 -20.39 -6.77
C ASP A 67 -8.91 -20.73 -5.38
N ARG A 68 -9.58 -21.67 -4.73
CA ARG A 68 -9.15 -22.17 -3.42
C ARG A 68 -7.80 -22.89 -3.53
N LEU A 69 -6.97 -22.73 -2.50
CA LEU A 69 -5.78 -23.55 -2.35
C LEU A 69 -6.16 -25.02 -2.14
N SER A 70 -5.35 -25.94 -2.68
CA SER A 70 -5.60 -27.39 -2.59
C SER A 70 -5.58 -27.92 -1.15
N ARG A 71 -4.94 -27.19 -0.22
CA ARG A 71 -4.89 -27.53 1.21
C ARG A 71 -5.79 -26.61 2.02
N THR A 72 -6.72 -27.19 2.76
CA THR A 72 -7.48 -26.53 3.82
C THR A 72 -6.52 -26.07 4.91
N THR A 73 -6.37 -24.77 5.06
CA THR A 73 -5.57 -24.16 6.13
C THR A 73 -6.42 -24.05 7.39
N SER A 74 -5.88 -24.50 8.53
CA SER A 74 -6.54 -24.34 9.82
C SER A 74 -6.38 -22.91 10.34
N ALA A 75 -7.32 -22.48 11.21
CA ALA A 75 -7.35 -21.17 11.86
C ALA A 75 -6.28 -21.00 12.96
N SER A 76 -5.06 -21.41 12.68
CA SER A 76 -3.94 -21.29 13.61
C SER A 76 -2.83 -20.43 13.01
N PRO A 77 -1.91 -19.85 13.79
CA PRO A 77 -0.74 -19.16 13.25
C PRO A 77 0.06 -20.04 12.30
N SER A 78 0.16 -21.35 12.58
CA SER A 78 0.74 -22.35 11.69
C SER A 78 -0.04 -22.48 10.36
N GLY A 79 -1.34 -22.23 10.35
CA GLY A 79 -2.18 -22.19 9.16
C GLY A 79 -1.83 -21.06 8.20
N ILE A 80 -1.47 -19.88 8.72
CA ILE A 80 -1.01 -18.74 7.87
C ILE A 80 0.33 -19.10 7.21
N ILE A 81 1.26 -19.67 7.96
CA ILE A 81 2.56 -20.11 7.43
C ILE A 81 2.36 -21.21 6.37
N ALA A 82 1.47 -22.15 6.65
CA ALA A 82 1.10 -23.21 5.69
C ALA A 82 0.46 -22.62 4.44
N ALA A 83 -0.42 -21.61 4.57
CA ALA A 83 -1.01 -20.90 3.43
C ALA A 83 0.06 -20.19 2.59
N MET A 84 0.99 -19.47 3.22
CA MET A 84 2.11 -18.82 2.53
C MET A 84 2.97 -19.83 1.78
N SER A 85 3.30 -20.96 2.42
CA SER A 85 4.10 -22.02 1.78
C SER A 85 3.35 -22.69 0.61
N ALA A 86 2.04 -22.84 0.72
CA ALA A 86 1.20 -23.37 -0.36
C ALA A 86 1.13 -22.37 -1.53
N VAL A 87 0.93 -21.08 -1.27
CA VAL A 87 0.91 -20.05 -2.31
C VAL A 87 2.27 -19.95 -3.01
N LEU A 88 3.39 -20.05 -2.27
CA LEU A 88 4.74 -20.09 -2.86
C LEU A 88 4.94 -21.28 -3.82
N LYS A 89 4.35 -22.43 -3.51
CA LYS A 89 4.49 -23.65 -4.32
C LYS A 89 3.52 -23.69 -5.49
N GLU A 90 2.24 -23.38 -5.24
CA GLU A 90 1.14 -23.53 -6.19
C GLU A 90 0.95 -22.30 -7.09
N ARG A 91 1.31 -21.09 -6.59
CA ARG A 91 1.10 -19.81 -7.26
C ARG A 91 2.41 -19.02 -7.38
N ARG A 92 3.45 -19.66 -7.94
CA ARG A 92 4.81 -19.07 -8.03
C ARG A 92 4.84 -17.68 -8.66
N ALA A 93 4.08 -17.48 -9.75
CA ALA A 93 4.04 -16.19 -10.43
C ALA A 93 3.42 -15.09 -9.54
N ALA A 94 2.36 -15.41 -8.77
CA ALA A 94 1.75 -14.50 -7.83
C ALA A 94 2.72 -14.14 -6.70
N SER A 95 3.37 -15.12 -6.10
CA SER A 95 4.37 -14.94 -5.04
C SER A 95 5.56 -14.11 -5.51
N ALA A 96 6.11 -14.41 -6.70
CA ALA A 96 7.22 -13.66 -7.28
C ALA A 96 6.84 -12.18 -7.49
N ASN A 97 5.64 -11.90 -7.99
CA ASN A 97 5.15 -10.54 -8.15
C ASN A 97 4.90 -9.84 -6.79
N ALA A 98 4.39 -10.54 -5.77
CA ALA A 98 4.23 -9.97 -4.43
C ALA A 98 5.59 -9.61 -3.79
N ILE A 99 6.58 -10.48 -3.92
CA ILE A 99 7.96 -10.22 -3.48
C ILE A 99 8.55 -9.04 -4.26
N ALA A 100 8.39 -8.99 -5.59
CA ALA A 100 8.87 -7.87 -6.41
C ALA A 100 8.22 -6.55 -6.02
N ALA A 101 6.92 -6.54 -5.68
CA ALA A 101 6.24 -5.37 -5.12
C ALA A 101 6.87 -4.94 -3.79
N GLY A 102 7.14 -5.88 -2.89
CA GLY A 102 7.82 -5.64 -1.63
C GLY A 102 9.22 -5.08 -1.80
N VAL A 103 10.00 -5.60 -2.76
CA VAL A 103 11.34 -5.08 -3.10
C VAL A 103 11.24 -3.62 -3.59
N CYS A 104 10.30 -3.33 -4.49
CA CYS A 104 10.11 -1.96 -4.98
C CYS A 104 9.74 -0.99 -3.85
N PHE A 105 8.83 -1.37 -2.95
CA PHE A 105 8.51 -0.57 -1.76
C PHE A 105 9.69 -0.44 -0.79
N GLY A 106 10.47 -1.49 -0.62
CA GLY A 106 11.70 -1.45 0.18
C GLY A 106 12.71 -0.45 -0.37
N ILE A 107 12.89 -0.41 -1.69
CA ILE A 107 13.73 0.60 -2.36
C ILE A 107 13.19 2.02 -2.11
N VAL A 108 11.87 2.22 -2.20
CA VAL A 108 11.26 3.51 -1.87
C VAL A 108 11.52 3.89 -0.42
N ALA A 109 11.43 2.94 0.51
CA ALA A 109 11.68 3.17 1.92
C ALA A 109 13.10 3.63 2.23
N LEU A 110 14.09 3.18 1.45
CA LEU A 110 15.47 3.60 1.58
C LEU A 110 15.74 5.01 1.03
N GLY A 111 14.83 5.56 0.24
CA GLY A 111 15.02 6.87 -0.40
C GLY A 111 14.02 7.95 0.00
N TRP A 112 12.91 7.59 0.69
CA TRP A 112 11.84 8.55 0.97
C TRP A 112 11.09 8.26 2.27
N LYS A 113 11.00 9.26 3.16
CA LYS A 113 10.30 9.16 4.46
C LYS A 113 8.81 8.80 4.34
N GLY A 114 8.17 9.25 3.28
CA GLY A 114 6.74 8.99 3.04
C GLY A 114 6.41 7.60 2.45
N PHE A 115 7.35 6.66 2.40
CA PHE A 115 7.17 5.37 1.75
C PHE A 115 5.95 4.57 2.23
N VAL A 116 5.54 4.76 3.48
CA VAL A 116 4.41 4.05 4.11
C VAL A 116 3.09 4.32 3.41
N TYR A 117 2.94 5.46 2.73
CA TYR A 117 1.69 5.77 1.99
C TYR A 117 1.36 4.70 0.94
N GLY A 118 2.37 4.12 0.26
CA GLY A 118 2.15 3.06 -0.71
C GLY A 118 1.56 1.79 -0.08
N PRO A 119 2.23 1.16 0.89
CA PRO A 119 1.67 0.04 1.66
C PRO A 119 0.32 0.35 2.32
N ALA A 120 0.08 1.59 2.80
CA ALA A 120 -1.19 2.00 3.39
C ALA A 120 -2.35 1.98 2.37
N ILE A 121 -2.12 2.47 1.15
CA ILE A 121 -3.10 2.41 0.06
C ILE A 121 -3.42 0.94 -0.29
N ILE A 122 -2.40 0.09 -0.40
CA ILE A 122 -2.60 -1.34 -0.65
C ILE A 122 -3.35 -2.00 0.50
N PHE A 123 -3.02 -1.66 1.75
CA PHE A 123 -3.72 -2.18 2.91
C PHE A 123 -5.21 -1.79 2.90
N LEU A 124 -5.52 -0.54 2.58
CA LEU A 124 -6.91 -0.10 2.46
C LEU A 124 -7.66 -0.87 1.36
N ALA A 125 -7.04 -1.03 0.18
CA ALA A 125 -7.61 -1.83 -0.91
C ALA A 125 -7.79 -3.30 -0.50
N TYR A 126 -6.81 -3.88 0.19
CA TYR A 126 -6.88 -5.22 0.76
C TYR A 126 -8.05 -5.36 1.75
N PHE A 127 -8.19 -4.41 2.68
CA PHE A 127 -9.25 -4.42 3.66
C PHE A 127 -10.64 -4.39 3.00
N VAL A 128 -10.84 -3.49 2.04
CA VAL A 128 -12.09 -3.41 1.27
C VAL A 128 -12.34 -4.70 0.49
N GLN A 129 -11.32 -5.26 -0.16
CA GLN A 129 -11.47 -6.50 -0.92
C GLN A 129 -11.80 -7.69 -0.02
N VAL A 130 -11.17 -7.79 1.15
CA VAL A 130 -11.50 -8.83 2.15
C VAL A 130 -12.93 -8.68 2.64
N ALA A 131 -13.37 -7.47 2.97
CA ALA A 131 -14.76 -7.21 3.35
C ALA A 131 -15.74 -7.63 2.23
N MET A 132 -15.47 -7.26 0.98
CA MET A 132 -16.28 -7.69 -0.17
C MET A 132 -16.30 -9.20 -0.36
N ASN A 133 -15.15 -9.86 -0.19
CA ASN A 133 -15.05 -11.33 -0.28
C ASN A 133 -15.86 -12.00 0.82
N MET A 134 -15.87 -11.46 2.05
CA MET A 134 -16.70 -11.96 3.14
C MET A 134 -18.20 -11.89 2.80
N PHE A 135 -18.67 -10.75 2.28
CA PHE A 135 -20.06 -10.62 1.83
C PHE A 135 -20.41 -11.60 0.72
N ARG A 136 -19.45 -11.87 -0.19
CA ARG A 136 -19.60 -12.79 -1.32
C ARG A 136 -19.28 -14.25 -0.98
N ARG A 137 -18.92 -14.55 0.28
CA ARG A 137 -18.45 -15.87 0.74
C ARG A 137 -17.27 -16.43 -0.05
N LYS A 138 -16.39 -15.55 -0.52
CA LYS A 138 -15.15 -15.91 -1.20
C LYS A 138 -13.99 -16.04 -0.21
N ASP A 139 -13.03 -16.88 -0.55
CA ASP A 139 -11.82 -17.07 0.24
C ASP A 139 -10.81 -15.94 0.00
N SER A 140 -10.28 -15.39 1.08
CA SER A 140 -9.28 -14.31 1.04
C SER A 140 -7.87 -14.80 1.40
N THR A 141 -7.67 -16.10 1.58
CA THR A 141 -6.41 -16.67 2.05
C THR A 141 -5.23 -16.35 1.13
N ILE A 142 -5.42 -16.47 -0.20
CA ILE A 142 -4.38 -16.14 -1.18
C ILE A 142 -4.03 -14.66 -1.11
N LEU A 143 -5.05 -13.79 -1.11
CA LEU A 143 -4.86 -12.35 -1.05
C LEU A 143 -4.10 -11.94 0.22
N SER A 144 -4.47 -12.53 1.37
CA SER A 144 -3.80 -12.29 2.65
C SER A 144 -2.34 -12.76 2.63
N ALA A 145 -2.07 -13.95 2.09
CA ALA A 145 -0.72 -14.47 1.96
C ALA A 145 0.17 -13.57 1.09
N LEU A 146 -0.35 -13.08 -0.04
CA LEU A 146 0.39 -12.17 -0.93
C LEU A 146 0.71 -10.84 -0.25
N ASN A 147 -0.24 -10.28 0.52
CA ASN A 147 0.01 -9.05 1.31
C ASN A 147 1.09 -9.28 2.38
N ILE A 148 1.02 -10.38 3.12
CA ILE A 148 2.01 -10.71 4.15
C ILE A 148 3.39 -10.91 3.51
N MET A 149 3.48 -11.58 2.34
CA MET A 149 4.74 -11.75 1.61
C MET A 149 5.32 -10.40 1.18
N MET A 150 4.51 -9.51 0.62
CA MET A 150 4.93 -8.17 0.23
C MET A 150 5.45 -7.38 1.44
N LEU A 151 4.68 -7.29 2.52
CA LEU A 151 5.05 -6.56 3.73
C LEU A 151 6.28 -7.16 4.40
N GLY A 152 6.37 -8.49 4.49
CA GLY A 152 7.54 -9.18 5.01
C GLY A 152 8.81 -8.88 4.21
N THR A 153 8.69 -8.78 2.88
CA THR A 153 9.82 -8.39 2.02
C THR A 153 10.28 -6.96 2.30
N ILE A 154 9.34 -6.02 2.51
CA ILE A 154 9.70 -4.65 2.90
C ILE A 154 10.49 -4.67 4.21
N PHE A 155 10.03 -5.40 5.23
CA PHE A 155 10.73 -5.51 6.50
C PHE A 155 12.15 -6.09 6.34
N ILE A 156 12.30 -7.17 5.59
CA ILE A 156 13.62 -7.79 5.34
C ILE A 156 14.59 -6.77 4.73
N MET A 157 14.11 -5.89 3.86
CA MET A 157 14.95 -4.85 3.25
C MET A 157 15.27 -3.69 4.19
N VAL A 158 14.32 -3.31 5.05
CA VAL A 158 14.42 -2.11 5.89
C VAL A 158 15.13 -2.38 7.22
N ILE A 159 14.93 -3.56 7.84
CA ILE A 159 15.52 -3.94 9.15
C ILE A 159 17.04 -3.76 9.21
N PRO A 160 17.85 -4.13 8.20
CA PRO A 160 19.30 -3.97 8.27
C PRO A 160 19.77 -2.52 8.44
N PHE A 161 18.92 -1.56 8.04
CA PHE A 161 19.21 -0.13 8.13
C PHE A 161 18.57 0.54 9.35
N TYR A 162 17.87 -0.23 10.19
CA TYR A 162 17.28 0.27 11.42
C TYR A 162 18.36 0.72 12.40
N GLY A 163 18.24 1.96 12.86
CA GLY A 163 19.21 2.53 13.82
C GLY A 163 20.49 3.09 13.20
N HIS A 164 20.61 3.12 11.87
CA HIS A 164 21.75 3.76 11.22
C HIS A 164 21.63 5.29 11.34
N PRO A 165 22.61 6.01 11.94
CA PRO A 165 22.46 7.44 12.26
C PRO A 165 22.27 8.35 11.06
N GLU A 166 22.74 7.94 9.87
CA GLU A 166 22.57 8.70 8.62
C GLU A 166 21.22 8.42 7.92
N LEU A 167 20.55 7.32 8.29
CA LEU A 167 19.23 6.92 7.75
C LEU A 167 18.12 7.13 8.79
N ASP A 168 18.08 8.31 9.38
CA ASP A 168 17.02 8.76 10.32
C ASP A 168 15.58 8.59 9.79
N LEU A 169 15.47 8.31 8.48
CA LEU A 169 14.25 8.02 7.74
C LEU A 169 13.43 6.86 8.31
N ILE A 170 14.08 5.91 8.99
CA ILE A 170 13.48 4.65 9.43
C ILE A 170 13.24 4.66 10.94
N THR A 171 14.03 5.43 11.69
CA THR A 171 13.92 5.53 13.16
C THR A 171 12.83 6.49 13.60
N ASP A 172 12.44 7.42 12.74
CA ASP A 172 11.39 8.38 13.06
C ASP A 172 10.01 7.69 13.08
N SER A 173 9.13 8.16 13.95
CA SER A 173 7.75 7.68 14.15
C SER A 173 6.88 7.66 12.87
N THR A 174 7.40 8.18 11.76
CA THR A 174 6.69 8.28 10.48
C THR A 174 6.86 7.06 9.56
N GLY A 175 7.85 6.20 9.78
CA GLY A 175 8.21 5.14 8.84
C GLY A 175 7.90 3.72 9.33
N LEU A 176 8.73 3.20 10.22
CA LEU A 176 8.69 1.79 10.61
C LEU A 176 7.47 1.44 11.48
N GLN A 177 7.08 2.35 12.38
CA GLN A 177 5.93 2.10 13.28
C GLN A 177 4.61 1.93 12.49
N PRO A 178 4.20 2.85 11.60
CA PRO A 178 3.01 2.65 10.79
C PRO A 178 3.08 1.39 9.92
N LEU A 179 4.25 1.04 9.38
CA LEU A 179 4.42 -0.20 8.63
C LEU A 179 4.18 -1.43 9.50
N LEU A 180 4.69 -1.42 10.74
CA LEU A 180 4.46 -2.49 11.70
C LEU A 180 2.96 -2.64 12.01
N PHE A 181 2.25 -1.53 12.24
CA PHE A 181 0.81 -1.55 12.44
C PHE A 181 0.06 -2.12 11.23
N ILE A 182 0.35 -1.68 10.03
CA ILE A 182 -0.24 -2.20 8.80
C ILE A 182 -0.02 -3.72 8.71
N THR A 183 1.16 -4.18 9.04
CA THR A 183 1.51 -5.61 8.99
C THR A 183 0.77 -6.41 10.04
N LEU A 184 0.74 -5.94 11.30
CA LEU A 184 0.01 -6.59 12.39
C LEU A 184 -1.49 -6.67 12.08
N PHE A 185 -2.08 -5.60 11.54
CA PHE A 185 -3.48 -5.61 11.11
C PHE A 185 -3.72 -6.58 9.96
N THR A 186 -2.83 -6.62 8.97
CA THR A 186 -2.93 -7.58 7.86
C THR A 186 -2.90 -9.02 8.37
N VAL A 187 -1.99 -9.34 9.31
CA VAL A 187 -1.90 -10.66 9.93
C VAL A 187 -3.15 -10.98 10.76
N ALA A 188 -3.64 -10.02 11.54
CA ALA A 188 -4.86 -10.19 12.34
C ALA A 188 -6.10 -10.45 11.45
N ILE A 189 -6.26 -9.67 10.38
CA ILE A 189 -7.34 -9.86 9.40
C ILE A 189 -7.21 -11.22 8.72
N ALA A 190 -6.01 -11.61 8.31
CA ALA A 190 -5.73 -12.91 7.71
C ALA A 190 -6.11 -14.05 8.66
N TRP A 191 -5.75 -13.93 9.93
CA TRP A 191 -6.08 -14.93 10.95
C TRP A 191 -7.60 -15.03 11.18
N ILE A 192 -8.27 -13.91 11.37
CA ILE A 192 -9.72 -13.86 11.57
C ILE A 192 -10.44 -14.45 10.35
N THR A 193 -10.11 -14.02 9.14
CA THR A 193 -10.79 -14.49 7.93
C THR A 193 -10.54 -15.97 7.63
N THR A 194 -9.36 -16.48 7.94
CA THR A 194 -9.05 -17.91 7.81
C THR A 194 -9.79 -18.74 8.86
N GLY A 195 -9.87 -18.23 10.11
CA GLY A 195 -10.50 -18.92 11.24
C GLY A 195 -12.02 -18.95 11.19
N PHE A 196 -12.61 -17.93 10.60
CA PHE A 196 -14.07 -17.76 10.55
C PHE A 196 -14.67 -18.02 9.16
N ARG A 197 -13.93 -18.68 8.29
CA ARG A 197 -14.28 -18.93 6.89
C ARG A 197 -15.70 -19.47 6.69
N ASP A 198 -16.13 -20.41 7.57
CA ASP A 198 -17.42 -21.07 7.50
C ASP A 198 -18.48 -20.48 8.45
N LYS A 199 -18.13 -19.38 9.14
CA LYS A 199 -19.01 -18.74 10.11
C LYS A 199 -19.86 -17.63 9.46
N PRO A 200 -21.01 -17.28 10.07
CA PRO A 200 -21.81 -16.16 9.60
C PRO A 200 -20.99 -14.86 9.57
N TRP A 201 -21.17 -14.06 8.53
CA TRP A 201 -20.45 -12.81 8.34
C TRP A 201 -20.55 -11.83 9.53
N LEU A 202 -21.69 -11.87 10.26
CA LEU A 202 -21.90 -11.09 11.50
C LEU A 202 -20.87 -11.41 12.59
N LEU A 203 -20.50 -12.68 12.77
CA LEU A 203 -19.47 -13.07 13.74
C LEU A 203 -18.09 -12.57 13.32
N VAL A 204 -17.81 -12.60 12.01
CA VAL A 204 -16.52 -12.10 11.48
C VAL A 204 -16.45 -10.58 11.61
N LEU A 205 -17.53 -9.88 11.26
CA LEU A 205 -17.63 -8.42 11.46
C LEU A 205 -17.51 -8.06 12.94
N GLY A 206 -18.22 -8.78 13.82
CA GLY A 206 -18.13 -8.60 15.28
C GLY A 206 -16.70 -8.80 15.78
N SER A 207 -15.98 -9.81 15.28
CA SER A 207 -14.58 -10.05 15.63
C SER A 207 -13.65 -8.94 15.13
N LEU A 208 -13.88 -8.42 13.94
CA LEU A 208 -13.11 -7.29 13.38
C LEU A 208 -13.35 -6.00 14.17
N VAL A 209 -14.62 -5.72 14.51
CA VAL A 209 -14.97 -4.53 15.31
C VAL A 209 -14.42 -4.65 16.72
N SER A 210 -14.60 -5.81 17.38
CA SER A 210 -14.08 -6.03 18.74
C SER A 210 -12.54 -6.04 18.76
N GLY A 211 -11.90 -6.65 17.78
CA GLY A 211 -10.44 -6.62 17.61
C GLY A 211 -9.93 -5.20 17.39
N GLY A 212 -10.59 -4.42 16.54
CA GLY A 212 -10.29 -3.00 16.32
C GLY A 212 -10.48 -2.16 17.57
N ALA A 213 -11.55 -2.40 18.34
CA ALA A 213 -11.80 -1.71 19.61
C ALA A 213 -10.73 -2.06 20.67
N ILE A 214 -10.40 -3.35 20.83
CA ILE A 214 -9.34 -3.79 21.74
C ILE A 214 -8.00 -3.15 21.33
N PHE A 215 -7.69 -3.14 20.06
CA PHE A 215 -6.48 -2.52 19.54
C PHE A 215 -6.46 -1.01 19.79
N GLY A 216 -7.60 -0.31 19.57
CA GLY A 216 -7.73 1.10 19.90
C GLY A 216 -7.54 1.38 21.41
N ILE A 217 -8.05 0.51 22.28
CA ILE A 217 -7.84 0.60 23.73
C ILE A 217 -6.38 0.35 24.08
N VAL A 218 -5.73 -0.64 23.47
CA VAL A 218 -4.29 -0.92 23.70
C VAL A 218 -3.44 0.27 23.27
N ILE A 219 -3.70 0.87 22.10
CA ILE A 219 -3.01 2.07 21.67
C ILE A 219 -3.27 3.23 22.65
N TYR A 220 -4.52 3.41 23.09
CA TYR A 220 -4.87 4.47 24.03
C TYR A 220 -4.15 4.27 25.38
N VAL A 221 -4.08 3.06 25.89
CA VAL A 221 -3.35 2.73 27.14
C VAL A 221 -1.85 2.93 26.97
N LEU A 222 -1.28 2.53 25.83
CA LEU A 222 0.13 2.75 25.52
C LEU A 222 0.46 4.24 25.32
N GLN A 223 -0.50 5.04 24.91
CA GLN A 223 -0.37 6.49 24.82
C GLN A 223 -0.12 7.15 26.19
N ILE A 224 -0.70 6.61 27.27
CA ILE A 224 -0.50 7.09 28.64
C ILE A 224 0.96 6.88 29.08
N SER A 225 1.70 5.99 28.42
CA SER A 225 3.10 5.67 28.66
C SER A 225 4.10 6.25 27.65
N ASP A 226 3.87 7.46 27.11
CA ASP A 226 4.78 8.21 26.20
C ASP A 226 4.86 7.75 24.73
N VAL A 227 4.01 6.84 24.27
CA VAL A 227 3.88 6.47 22.84
C VAL A 227 2.91 7.43 22.10
N SER A 228 2.94 8.73 22.47
CA SER A 228 1.93 9.72 22.10
C SER A 228 1.81 10.04 20.59
N ASN A 229 2.82 9.74 19.81
CA ASN A 229 2.85 10.14 18.40
C ASN A 229 1.96 9.30 17.47
N ALA A 230 1.80 7.98 17.71
CA ALA A 230 1.02 7.12 16.82
C ALA A 230 -0.49 7.41 16.88
N TRP A 231 -1.01 7.74 18.06
CA TRP A 231 -2.41 8.13 18.22
C TRP A 231 -2.69 9.50 17.62
N ASN A 232 -1.78 10.45 17.80
CA ASN A 232 -1.88 11.77 17.17
C ASN A 232 -1.86 11.68 15.64
N VAL A 233 -1.09 10.77 15.05
CA VAL A 233 -1.09 10.52 13.61
C VAL A 233 -2.43 9.92 13.15
N LEU A 234 -3.00 8.99 13.91
CA LEU A 234 -4.29 8.36 13.58
C LEU A 234 -5.49 9.30 13.74
N THR A 235 -5.53 10.07 14.83
CA THR A 235 -6.68 10.94 15.18
C THR A 235 -6.57 12.36 14.63
N THR A 236 -5.34 12.86 14.49
CA THR A 236 -5.05 14.20 13.99
C THR A 236 -4.28 14.20 12.68
N GLY A 237 -4.28 13.06 11.94
CA GLY A 237 -3.55 12.97 10.68
C GLY A 237 -3.82 14.16 9.75
N SER A 238 -5.07 14.58 9.60
CA SER A 238 -5.44 15.84 8.94
C SER A 238 -4.99 17.09 9.72
N GLY A 239 -5.03 17.06 11.05
CA GLY A 239 -4.60 18.16 11.92
C GLY A 239 -3.07 18.29 12.01
N TYR A 240 -2.32 17.20 11.88
CA TYR A 240 -0.87 17.22 11.81
C TYR A 240 -0.39 17.96 10.55
N PHE A 241 -0.99 17.67 9.41
CA PHE A 241 -0.70 18.37 8.16
C PHE A 241 -1.15 19.85 8.18
N THR A 242 -2.22 20.19 8.89
CA THR A 242 -2.74 21.55 8.91
C THR A 242 -2.17 22.43 10.02
N LYS A 243 -1.70 21.85 11.13
CA LYS A 243 -1.20 22.59 12.31
C LYS A 243 0.31 22.75 12.35
N ASN A 244 1.05 21.95 11.60
CA ASN A 244 2.50 22.08 11.58
C ASN A 244 2.91 23.24 10.67
N LYS A 245 3.49 24.32 11.29
CA LYS A 245 3.96 25.50 10.55
C LYS A 245 4.91 25.18 9.40
N ILE A 246 5.69 24.10 9.52
CA ILE A 246 6.61 23.66 8.47
C ILE A 246 5.81 23.20 7.24
N PHE A 247 4.74 22.43 7.42
CA PHE A 247 3.91 21.99 6.30
C PHE A 247 3.12 23.14 5.65
N THR A 248 2.71 24.16 6.41
CA THR A 248 2.02 25.31 5.82
C THR A 248 2.95 26.25 5.05
N THR A 249 4.26 26.18 5.28
CA THR A 249 5.27 26.96 4.54
C THR A 249 5.81 26.22 3.32
N ILE A 250 5.62 24.89 3.22
CA ILE A 250 6.02 24.13 2.04
C ILE A 250 4.93 24.30 0.97
N ALA A 251 5.29 24.89 -0.16
CA ALA A 251 4.36 25.14 -1.27
C ALA A 251 3.64 23.88 -1.77
N GLU A 252 4.27 22.71 -1.61
CA GLU A 252 3.75 21.39 -1.98
C GLU A 252 2.63 20.88 -1.05
N ALA A 253 2.58 21.37 0.19
CA ALA A 253 1.53 21.01 1.15
C ALA A 253 0.29 21.93 1.06
N GLY A 254 0.36 23.01 0.28
CA GLY A 254 -0.76 23.91 0.02
C GLY A 254 -1.84 23.23 -0.83
N ARG A 255 -3.11 23.64 -0.65
CA ARG A 255 -4.18 23.17 -1.56
C ARG A 255 -3.88 23.71 -2.96
N PRO A 256 -3.71 22.83 -3.96
CA PRO A 256 -3.43 23.29 -5.31
C PRO A 256 -4.63 24.06 -5.88
N GLN A 257 -4.35 25.22 -6.45
CA GLN A 257 -5.38 25.96 -7.20
C GLN A 257 -5.69 25.25 -8.53
N PRO A 258 -6.91 25.38 -9.08
CA PRO A 258 -7.26 24.78 -10.35
C PRO A 258 -6.28 25.11 -11.48
N ALA A 259 -5.74 26.34 -11.51
CA ALA A 259 -4.71 26.74 -12.47
C ALA A 259 -3.39 25.94 -12.31
N GLN A 260 -3.02 25.60 -11.08
CA GLN A 260 -1.83 24.78 -10.79
C GLN A 260 -2.07 23.32 -11.22
N LEU A 261 -3.27 22.79 -10.99
CA LEU A 261 -3.64 21.44 -11.47
C LEU A 261 -3.63 21.40 -13.00
N TYR A 262 -4.18 22.43 -13.67
CA TYR A 262 -4.13 22.54 -15.12
C TYR A 262 -2.69 22.57 -15.65
N ALA A 263 -1.82 23.37 -15.03
CA ALA A 263 -0.40 23.46 -15.40
C ALA A 263 0.35 22.14 -15.14
N ALA A 264 0.03 21.47 -14.05
CA ALA A 264 0.69 20.24 -13.63
C ALA A 264 0.34 19.03 -14.51
N PHE A 265 -0.95 18.83 -14.79
CA PHE A 265 -1.44 17.66 -15.53
C PHE A 265 -1.61 17.90 -17.03
N GLY A 266 -1.63 19.15 -17.44
CA GLY A 266 -1.89 19.57 -18.82
C GLY A 266 -3.38 19.54 -19.18
N PRO A 267 -3.76 20.19 -20.30
CA PRO A 267 -5.14 20.39 -20.67
C PRO A 267 -5.92 19.08 -20.88
N ILE A 268 -5.29 18.08 -21.47
CA ILE A 268 -5.96 16.83 -21.84
C ILE A 268 -6.39 16.06 -20.58
N ILE A 269 -5.47 15.84 -19.64
CA ILE A 269 -5.76 15.08 -18.40
C ILE A 269 -6.73 15.87 -17.53
N PHE A 270 -6.58 17.20 -17.46
CA PHE A 270 -7.44 18.06 -16.67
C PHE A 270 -8.90 18.05 -17.18
N VAL A 271 -9.08 18.15 -18.50
CA VAL A 271 -10.43 18.08 -19.13
C VAL A 271 -11.03 16.68 -18.94
N LEU A 272 -10.24 15.61 -19.14
CA LEU A 272 -10.72 14.25 -18.93
C LEU A 272 -11.17 14.01 -17.47
N ALA A 273 -10.44 14.52 -16.50
CA ALA A 273 -10.82 14.41 -15.09
C ALA A 273 -12.15 15.11 -14.80
N ILE A 274 -12.38 16.32 -15.35
CA ILE A 274 -13.65 17.04 -15.21
C ILE A 274 -14.79 16.28 -15.87
N VAL A 275 -14.60 15.80 -17.11
CA VAL A 275 -15.63 15.09 -17.88
C VAL A 275 -16.00 13.76 -17.25
N MET A 276 -15.03 13.06 -16.64
CA MET A 276 -15.25 11.78 -15.96
C MET A 276 -15.79 11.93 -14.54
N GLY A 277 -15.89 13.15 -14.01
CA GLY A 277 -16.44 13.42 -12.69
C GLY A 277 -15.52 12.96 -11.54
N ILE A 278 -14.24 12.96 -11.78
CA ILE A 278 -13.21 12.56 -10.81
C ILE A 278 -12.74 13.79 -10.04
#